data_83cf8af97fcd12841b6029b61f70f7aa
#
_entry.id   83cf8af97fcd12841b6029b61f70f7aa
#
_cell.length_a   1.000
_cell.length_b   1.000
_cell.length_c   1.000
_cell.angle_alpha   90.00
_cell.angle_beta   90.00
_cell.angle_gamma   90.00
#
_symmetry.space_group_name_H-M   'P 1'
#
loop_
_entity.id
_entity.type
_entity.pdbx_description
1 polymer ?
#
loop_
_entity_poly.entity_id
_entity_poly.type
_entity_poly.pdbx_seq_one_letter_code
_entity_poly.pdbx_strand_id
1 'polypeptide(L)'
;LLAKRVDLRDQLLARRWRRARSERGEDALTVRVEDRQQPGITGQVREGLVVTRAIIIGIVVVLIVAVVGGWFFLSAANDSPAEAGPADQAPEITVVQPGSGTIEGTINASGTIAARRALPVGVVGEGGRVVSVNVEQGQWVRAGQVLASIDRSVQNQQARAQAAQVQVARADAELAQNNLDRALQLVERGFVSTADVDRLTATRDAARARVNVAQAQLAELRERNARLNIIAPASGLVLERNIEPGQTVSAGIASAFVIAQGGEMELRAQAGESDLQKLSVGVPAEVTPVGSSETYSGQIWQIEPTVDAQSRQGTARIALKYEPGLRPGGFASVTIRSGTTVAPLLPESAVLADDNGTYVYIVDKANTVQRRPIETGMVTPNGIAVTDGLTGDERIVVSAGGFLNPGERVNPVVRKK
;
A
#
# COMPACT_ATOMS: atom_id res chain seq x y z
N LEU A 1 35.39 8.46 -24.93
CA LEU A 1 35.27 7.06 -25.45
C LEU A 1 33.99 6.33 -25.03
N LEU A 2 33.10 6.96 -24.22
CA LEU A 2 31.84 6.35 -23.73
C LEU A 2 30.57 6.80 -24.48
N ALA A 3 30.67 7.70 -25.45
CA ALA A 3 29.52 8.24 -26.21
C ALA A 3 29.22 7.51 -27.55
N LYS A 4 29.92 6.44 -27.90
CA LYS A 4 29.77 5.73 -29.18
C LYS A 4 29.13 4.34 -29.12
N ARG A 5 28.64 3.91 -27.94
CA ARG A 5 27.99 2.58 -27.75
C ARG A 5 26.46 2.57 -27.65
N VAL A 6 25.83 3.73 -27.65
CA VAL A 6 24.33 3.81 -27.51
C VAL A 6 23.63 3.78 -28.87
N ASP A 7 24.31 4.16 -29.94
CA ASP A 7 23.69 4.35 -31.28
C ASP A 7 23.52 3.05 -32.12
N LEU A 8 24.17 1.95 -31.74
CA LEU A 8 24.08 0.68 -32.50
C LEU A 8 22.91 -0.22 -32.08
N ARG A 9 22.33 0.01 -30.89
CA ARG A 9 21.24 -0.81 -30.36
C ARG A 9 19.88 -0.37 -30.91
N ASP A 10 19.72 0.91 -31.17
CA ASP A 10 18.47 1.48 -31.69
C ASP A 10 18.30 1.26 -33.19
N GLN A 11 19.41 1.14 -33.94
CA GLN A 11 19.35 0.82 -35.36
C GLN A 11 19.00 -0.64 -35.68
N LEU A 12 19.26 -1.57 -34.77
CA LEU A 12 18.89 -2.98 -34.93
C LEU A 12 17.42 -3.26 -34.61
N LEU A 13 16.81 -2.49 -33.71
CA LEU A 13 15.39 -2.60 -33.38
C LEU A 13 14.51 -2.00 -34.49
N ALA A 14 14.93 -0.96 -35.15
CA ALA A 14 14.20 -0.34 -36.25
C ALA A 14 14.17 -1.19 -37.53
N ARG A 15 15.15 -2.08 -37.74
CA ARG A 15 15.17 -3.02 -38.87
C ARG A 15 14.30 -4.25 -38.70
N ARG A 16 14.03 -4.63 -37.45
CA ARG A 16 13.16 -5.78 -37.13
C ARG A 16 11.67 -5.44 -37.26
N TRP A 17 11.29 -4.17 -37.11
CA TRP A 17 9.90 -3.70 -37.22
C TRP A 17 9.45 -3.46 -38.68
N ARG A 18 10.38 -3.25 -39.60
CA ARG A 18 10.05 -3.07 -41.03
C ARG A 18 9.86 -4.38 -41.80
N ARG A 19 10.33 -5.52 -41.28
CA ARG A 19 10.15 -6.84 -41.92
C ARG A 19 8.81 -7.52 -41.58
N ALA A 20 8.16 -7.11 -40.53
CA ALA A 20 6.87 -7.68 -40.09
C ALA A 20 5.65 -7.04 -40.78
N ARG A 21 5.83 -6.06 -41.67
CA ARG A 21 4.74 -5.32 -42.34
C ARG A 21 4.60 -5.63 -43.83
N SER A 22 5.42 -6.54 -44.39
CA SER A 22 5.36 -6.88 -45.80
C SER A 22 4.81 -8.28 -46.12
N GLU A 23 4.30 -9.01 -45.11
CA GLU A 23 3.73 -10.36 -45.31
C GLU A 23 2.27 -10.48 -44.92
N ARG A 24 1.47 -9.46 -45.17
CA ARG A 24 0.02 -9.64 -45.27
C ARG A 24 -0.52 -8.88 -46.46
N GLY A 25 -0.25 -9.49 -47.64
CA GLY A 25 -0.86 -9.14 -48.91
C GLY A 25 -2.24 -9.75 -49.01
N GLU A 26 -3.14 -8.96 -49.45
CA GLU A 26 -4.17 -9.15 -50.44
C GLU A 26 -4.68 -10.57 -50.68
N ASP A 27 -5.95 -10.83 -50.30
CA ASP A 27 -6.85 -11.70 -51.04
C ASP A 27 -8.22 -11.04 -51.17
N ALA A 28 -8.44 -10.50 -52.37
CA ALA A 28 -9.68 -9.98 -52.86
C ALA A 28 -10.51 -11.12 -53.45
N LEU A 29 -11.68 -11.36 -52.91
CA LEU A 29 -12.69 -12.26 -53.53
C LEU A 29 -13.77 -11.41 -54.17
N THR A 30 -13.65 -11.29 -55.49
CA THR A 30 -14.69 -10.90 -56.44
C THR A 30 -15.79 -11.98 -56.55
N VAL A 31 -17.05 -11.62 -56.28
CA VAL A 31 -18.21 -12.42 -56.63
C VAL A 31 -18.91 -11.80 -57.84
N ARG A 32 -18.98 -12.60 -58.90
CA ARG A 32 -19.53 -12.37 -60.23
C ARG A 32 -21.05 -12.46 -60.20
N VAL A 33 -21.71 -11.46 -60.71
CA VAL A 33 -23.13 -11.43 -61.06
C VAL A 33 -23.31 -12.13 -62.39
N GLU A 34 -24.18 -13.11 -62.46
CA GLU A 34 -24.59 -13.77 -63.70
C GLU A 34 -26.10 -13.60 -63.92
N ASP A 35 -26.35 -12.89 -65.00
CA ASP A 35 -27.62 -12.54 -65.65
C ASP A 35 -28.18 -13.75 -66.36
N ARG A 36 -29.47 -14.08 -66.25
CA ARG A 36 -30.18 -14.94 -67.17
C ARG A 36 -31.58 -14.46 -67.42
N GLN A 37 -31.75 -14.14 -68.66
CA GLN A 37 -32.91 -13.75 -69.42
C GLN A 37 -33.99 -14.83 -69.53
N GLN A 38 -35.18 -14.31 -69.80
CA GLN A 38 -36.44 -14.94 -70.22
C GLN A 38 -36.31 -15.82 -71.46
N PRO A 39 -37.33 -16.65 -71.78
CA PRO A 39 -38.37 -16.16 -72.72
C PRO A 39 -39.80 -16.70 -72.45
N GLY A 40 -40.71 -15.92 -72.92
CA GLY A 40 -42.06 -15.97 -73.23
C GLY A 40 -42.60 -17.04 -74.15
N ILE A 41 -43.91 -17.16 -74.23
CA ILE A 41 -44.67 -17.54 -75.41
C ILE A 41 -46.15 -17.20 -75.19
N THR A 42 -46.67 -16.58 -76.17
CA THR A 42 -48.02 -16.21 -76.64
C THR A 42 -48.93 -17.39 -76.95
N GLY A 43 -50.23 -17.12 -76.99
CA GLY A 43 -51.25 -17.88 -77.82
C GLY A 43 -52.61 -17.85 -77.21
N GLN A 44 -53.48 -16.98 -77.65
CA GLN A 44 -54.60 -17.06 -78.58
C GLN A 44 -55.83 -17.86 -78.04
N VAL A 45 -56.95 -17.11 -77.80
CA VAL A 45 -58.07 -16.73 -78.66
C VAL A 45 -59.21 -17.80 -78.81
N ARG A 46 -60.40 -17.37 -78.52
CA ARG A 46 -61.74 -17.60 -79.19
C ARG A 46 -62.73 -18.61 -78.67
N GLU A 47 -63.90 -18.08 -78.55
CA GLU A 47 -65.27 -18.60 -78.84
C GLU A 47 -65.94 -19.32 -77.66
N GLY A 48 -67.12 -18.95 -77.23
CA GLY A 48 -68.33 -18.61 -77.91
C GLY A 48 -69.52 -18.38 -76.99
N LEU A 49 -70.27 -17.59 -77.42
CA LEU A 49 -71.60 -17.08 -77.12
C LEU A 49 -72.64 -18.21 -76.86
N VAL A 50 -73.66 -17.84 -76.05
CA VAL A 50 -74.94 -18.47 -75.87
C VAL A 50 -75.09 -19.37 -74.61
N VAL A 51 -75.57 -18.72 -73.55
CA VAL A 51 -76.79 -19.12 -72.79
C VAL A 51 -77.14 -17.98 -71.83
N THR A 52 -77.77 -16.98 -72.36
CA THR A 52 -78.40 -15.88 -71.65
C THR A 52 -79.84 -16.33 -71.35
N ARG A 53 -80.20 -16.36 -70.11
CA ARG A 53 -81.49 -16.05 -69.46
C ARG A 53 -81.70 -16.82 -68.12
N ALA A 54 -81.10 -17.96 -67.91
CA ALA A 54 -81.22 -18.66 -66.63
C ALA A 54 -80.23 -18.17 -65.53
N ILE A 55 -79.16 -17.48 -65.97
CA ILE A 55 -78.12 -17.00 -65.06
C ILE A 55 -78.54 -15.67 -64.41
N ILE A 56 -79.37 -14.88 -64.97
CA ILE A 56 -79.77 -13.59 -64.39
C ILE A 56 -80.72 -13.73 -63.19
N ILE A 57 -81.55 -14.78 -63.12
CA ILE A 57 -82.40 -15.06 -61.95
C ILE A 57 -81.60 -15.62 -60.81
N GLY A 58 -80.59 -16.48 -61.11
CA GLY A 58 -79.69 -17.03 -60.10
C GLY A 58 -78.85 -15.95 -59.46
N ILE A 59 -78.37 -14.94 -60.24
CA ILE A 59 -77.52 -13.84 -59.72
C ILE A 59 -78.37 -12.89 -58.85
N VAL A 60 -79.61 -12.67 -59.13
CA VAL A 60 -80.48 -11.80 -58.30
C VAL A 60 -80.78 -12.42 -56.96
N VAL A 61 -81.01 -13.78 -56.91
CA VAL A 61 -81.22 -14.48 -55.64
C VAL A 61 -79.95 -14.56 -54.81
N VAL A 62 -78.80 -14.79 -55.45
CA VAL A 62 -77.51 -14.73 -54.75
C VAL A 62 -77.17 -13.35 -54.25
N LEU A 63 -77.54 -12.27 -55.03
CA LEU A 63 -77.31 -10.93 -54.52
C LEU A 63 -78.24 -10.55 -53.36
N ILE A 64 -79.52 -11.00 -53.36
CA ILE A 64 -80.43 -10.77 -52.24
C ILE A 64 -79.95 -11.55 -50.99
N VAL A 65 -79.49 -12.79 -51.14
CA VAL A 65 -78.92 -13.58 -50.03
C VAL A 65 -77.62 -12.95 -49.54
N ALA A 66 -76.81 -12.42 -50.47
CA ALA A 66 -75.57 -11.72 -50.09
C ALA A 66 -75.87 -10.39 -49.39
N VAL A 67 -76.85 -9.64 -49.78
CA VAL A 67 -77.20 -8.42 -49.10
C VAL A 67 -77.87 -8.65 -47.74
N VAL A 68 -78.77 -9.62 -47.64
CA VAL A 68 -79.35 -10.03 -46.33
C VAL A 68 -78.33 -10.65 -45.42
N GLY A 69 -77.45 -11.55 -45.95
CA GLY A 69 -76.36 -12.13 -45.20
C GLY A 69 -75.28 -11.08 -44.76
N GLY A 70 -75.01 -10.15 -45.70
CA GLY A 70 -74.11 -9.01 -45.42
C GLY A 70 -74.68 -8.06 -44.34
N TRP A 71 -75.99 -7.80 -44.40
CA TRP A 71 -76.64 -6.93 -43.39
C TRP A 71 -76.74 -7.64 -42.03
N PHE A 72 -76.93 -8.97 -42.00
CA PHE A 72 -76.90 -9.76 -40.77
C PHE A 72 -75.48 -9.92 -40.19
N PHE A 73 -74.53 -9.95 -41.10
CA PHE A 73 -73.07 -10.04 -40.63
C PHE A 73 -72.59 -8.64 -40.19
N LEU A 74 -73.04 -7.55 -40.74
CA LEU A 74 -72.74 -6.17 -40.29
C LEU A 74 -73.49 -5.78 -39.00
N SER A 75 -74.69 -6.33 -38.74
CA SER A 75 -75.40 -6.07 -37.50
C SER A 75 -74.95 -6.96 -36.30
N ALA A 76 -74.33 -8.12 -36.59
CA ALA A 76 -73.73 -8.96 -35.55
C ALA A 76 -72.31 -8.51 -35.15
N ALA A 77 -71.73 -7.53 -35.86
CA ALA A 77 -70.39 -7.05 -35.58
C ALA A 77 -70.32 -5.83 -34.63
N ASN A 78 -71.44 -5.40 -34.07
CA ASN A 78 -71.51 -4.20 -33.21
C ASN A 78 -71.65 -4.53 -31.69
N ASP A 79 -71.58 -5.80 -31.27
CA ASP A 79 -71.45 -6.13 -29.89
C ASP A 79 -70.02 -6.70 -29.61
N SER A 80 -69.01 -5.93 -29.98
CA SER A 80 -67.70 -6.07 -29.35
C SER A 80 -67.80 -5.45 -27.96
N PRO A 81 -67.48 -6.20 -26.89
CA PRO A 81 -67.27 -5.57 -25.60
C PRO A 81 -66.18 -4.49 -25.78
N ALA A 82 -66.45 -3.29 -25.33
CA ALA A 82 -65.48 -2.21 -25.30
C ALA A 82 -64.18 -2.80 -24.71
N GLU A 83 -63.14 -2.96 -25.55
CA GLU A 83 -61.79 -3.10 -25.06
C GLU A 83 -61.54 -1.96 -24.11
N ALA A 84 -61.48 -2.28 -22.81
CA ALA A 84 -60.90 -1.39 -21.83
C ALA A 84 -59.54 -0.98 -22.41
N GLY A 85 -59.39 0.28 -22.72
CA GLY A 85 -58.17 0.84 -23.29
C GLY A 85 -56.95 0.45 -22.44
N PRO A 86 -55.73 0.46 -22.96
CA PRO A 86 -54.50 0.08 -22.28
C PRO A 86 -54.10 1.09 -21.19
N ALA A 87 -55.03 1.40 -20.26
CA ALA A 87 -54.83 2.43 -19.23
C ALA A 87 -54.46 1.91 -17.86
N ASP A 88 -54.29 0.58 -17.66
CA ASP A 88 -54.05 0.07 -16.29
C ASP A 88 -53.11 -1.13 -16.17
N GLN A 89 -52.24 -1.35 -17.12
CA GLN A 89 -51.15 -2.33 -17.00
C GLN A 89 -49.79 -1.63 -16.88
N ALA A 90 -49.68 -0.69 -15.94
CA ALA A 90 -48.38 -0.19 -15.57
C ALA A 90 -47.53 -1.42 -15.06
N PRO A 91 -46.35 -1.70 -15.61
CA PRO A 91 -45.57 -2.83 -15.22
C PRO A 91 -45.27 -2.75 -13.71
N GLU A 92 -45.43 -3.88 -13.02
CA GLU A 92 -45.09 -4.00 -11.61
C GLU A 92 -43.57 -4.09 -11.47
N ILE A 93 -42.98 -3.17 -10.75
CA ILE A 93 -41.54 -3.07 -10.56
C ILE A 93 -41.18 -3.08 -9.08
N THR A 94 -40.06 -3.71 -8.74
CA THR A 94 -39.54 -3.69 -7.37
C THR A 94 -38.71 -2.44 -7.14
N VAL A 95 -39.04 -1.68 -6.11
CA VAL A 95 -38.28 -0.51 -5.69
C VAL A 95 -37.71 -0.69 -4.27
N VAL A 96 -36.58 -0.05 -4.02
CA VAL A 96 -35.94 0.03 -2.71
C VAL A 96 -35.70 1.49 -2.32
N GLN A 97 -35.83 1.79 -1.05
CA GLN A 97 -35.28 3.01 -0.46
C GLN A 97 -33.97 2.64 0.22
N PRO A 98 -32.82 3.07 -0.32
CA PRO A 98 -31.52 2.57 0.15
C PRO A 98 -31.21 2.99 1.59
N GLY A 99 -31.71 4.14 2.01
CA GLY A 99 -31.26 4.79 3.24
C GLY A 99 -29.78 5.16 3.16
N SER A 100 -29.22 5.68 4.23
CA SER A 100 -27.80 5.96 4.34
C SER A 100 -27.12 4.88 5.19
N GLY A 101 -26.05 4.32 4.66
CA GLY A 101 -25.20 3.36 5.36
C GLY A 101 -23.79 3.93 5.63
N THR A 102 -23.21 3.55 6.74
CA THR A 102 -21.81 3.86 7.03
C THR A 102 -20.93 2.86 6.31
N ILE A 103 -20.04 3.34 5.47
CA ILE A 103 -19.09 2.53 4.70
C ILE A 103 -17.71 2.81 5.25
N GLU A 104 -17.03 1.77 5.72
CA GLU A 104 -15.63 1.88 6.10
C GLU A 104 -14.77 1.79 4.82
N GLY A 105 -14.06 2.87 4.55
CA GLY A 105 -13.03 2.87 3.51
C GLY A 105 -11.85 1.99 3.94
N THR A 106 -11.39 1.12 3.06
CA THR A 106 -10.17 0.33 3.27
C THR A 106 -9.19 0.55 2.15
N ILE A 107 -7.94 0.71 2.48
CA ILE A 107 -6.83 0.76 1.53
C ILE A 107 -5.98 -0.48 1.75
N ASN A 108 -5.81 -1.27 0.69
CA ASN A 108 -4.95 -2.43 0.71
C ASN A 108 -3.59 -2.07 0.10
N ALA A 109 -2.54 -2.35 0.84
CA ALA A 109 -1.17 -2.12 0.41
C ALA A 109 -0.30 -3.33 0.77
N SER A 110 0.91 -3.34 0.27
CA SER A 110 1.92 -4.34 0.63
C SER A 110 3.22 -3.64 0.99
N GLY A 111 4.05 -4.31 1.77
CA GLY A 111 5.31 -3.73 2.18
C GLY A 111 6.27 -4.73 2.80
N THR A 112 7.37 -4.20 3.30
CA THR A 112 8.41 -4.99 3.96
C THR A 112 8.40 -4.72 5.45
N ILE A 113 8.46 -5.78 6.24
CA ILE A 113 8.64 -5.71 7.70
C ILE A 113 10.08 -5.29 7.99
N ALA A 114 10.28 -4.33 8.86
CA ALA A 114 11.59 -3.85 9.28
C ALA A 114 11.61 -3.56 10.78
N ALA A 115 12.79 -3.44 11.34
CA ALA A 115 12.91 -2.84 12.66
C ALA A 115 12.62 -1.33 12.55
N ARG A 116 11.77 -0.82 13.41
CA ARG A 116 11.42 0.61 13.44
C ARG A 116 12.65 1.48 13.71
N ARG A 117 13.56 1.01 14.57
CA ARG A 117 14.85 1.62 14.87
C ARG A 117 15.92 0.55 14.85
N ALA A 118 16.53 0.36 13.69
CA ALA A 118 17.68 -0.49 13.52
C ALA A 118 18.94 0.27 13.95
N LEU A 119 19.66 -0.28 14.93
CA LEU A 119 20.92 0.26 15.43
C LEU A 119 22.06 -0.61 14.91
N PRO A 120 22.82 -0.16 13.90
CA PRO A 120 24.04 -0.82 13.52
C PRO A 120 25.12 -0.57 14.59
N VAL A 121 25.71 -1.61 15.13
CA VAL A 121 26.77 -1.57 16.12
C VAL A 121 28.06 -2.01 15.45
N GLY A 122 28.98 -1.10 15.31
CA GLY A 122 30.29 -1.36 14.68
C GLY A 122 31.43 -1.46 15.67
N VAL A 123 32.64 -1.60 15.15
CA VAL A 123 33.89 -1.56 15.91
C VAL A 123 34.36 -0.12 16.05
N VAL A 124 34.45 0.36 17.28
CA VAL A 124 34.91 1.73 17.60
C VAL A 124 36.35 1.67 18.07
N GLY A 125 37.24 2.39 17.39
CA GLY A 125 38.66 2.47 17.76
C GLY A 125 39.54 1.51 16.97
N GLU A 126 40.50 0.85 17.64
CA GLU A 126 41.41 -0.08 16.99
C GLU A 126 40.74 -1.43 16.71
N GLY A 127 40.95 -1.96 15.52
CA GLY A 127 40.52 -3.33 15.20
C GLY A 127 41.39 -4.37 15.90
N GLY A 128 41.12 -5.64 15.62
CA GLY A 128 41.88 -6.75 16.17
C GLY A 128 41.17 -8.08 15.94
N ARG A 129 41.71 -9.15 16.53
CA ARG A 129 41.10 -10.46 16.47
C ARG A 129 39.92 -10.53 17.47
N VAL A 130 38.76 -11.01 17.04
CA VAL A 130 37.63 -11.30 17.91
C VAL A 130 37.95 -12.51 18.76
N VAL A 131 37.94 -12.36 20.10
CA VAL A 131 38.19 -13.43 21.05
C VAL A 131 36.94 -14.22 21.36
N SER A 132 35.84 -13.51 21.59
CA SER A 132 34.55 -14.11 21.92
C SER A 132 33.40 -13.28 21.34
N VAL A 133 32.34 -13.97 20.98
CA VAL A 133 31.02 -13.41 20.66
C VAL A 133 30.06 -14.01 21.68
N ASN A 134 29.36 -13.15 22.43
CA ASN A 134 28.58 -13.55 23.61
C ASN A 134 27.10 -13.59 23.35
N VAL A 135 26.66 -13.25 22.09
CA VAL A 135 25.26 -13.15 21.72
C VAL A 135 25.04 -13.71 20.32
N GLU A 136 23.84 -14.28 20.11
CA GLU A 136 23.42 -14.84 18.84
C GLU A 136 22.26 -14.03 18.25
N GLN A 137 21.99 -14.24 16.96
CA GLN A 137 20.81 -13.67 16.29
C GLN A 137 19.54 -14.15 17.00
N GLY A 138 18.57 -13.24 17.15
CA GLY A 138 17.31 -13.52 17.84
C GLY A 138 17.38 -13.41 19.36
N GLN A 139 18.55 -13.13 19.96
CA GLN A 139 18.68 -12.92 21.40
C GLN A 139 18.36 -11.48 21.81
N TRP A 140 17.76 -11.34 22.99
CA TRP A 140 17.54 -10.04 23.62
C TRP A 140 18.77 -9.60 24.40
N VAL A 141 19.15 -8.34 24.21
CA VAL A 141 20.29 -7.72 24.87
C VAL A 141 19.87 -6.48 25.64
N ARG A 142 20.64 -6.16 26.70
CA ARG A 142 20.46 -4.94 27.51
C ARG A 142 21.47 -3.88 27.07
N ALA A 143 21.11 -2.60 27.26
CA ALA A 143 22.05 -1.51 27.11
C ALA A 143 23.31 -1.74 27.96
N GLY A 144 24.50 -1.52 27.37
CA GLY A 144 25.78 -1.75 28.00
C GLY A 144 26.24 -3.22 28.06
N GLN A 145 25.42 -4.19 27.58
CA GLN A 145 25.81 -5.59 27.51
C GLN A 145 26.92 -5.79 26.48
N VAL A 146 27.98 -6.56 26.87
CA VAL A 146 29.08 -6.92 25.97
C VAL A 146 28.61 -7.96 24.96
N LEU A 147 28.59 -7.59 23.68
CA LEU A 147 28.21 -8.45 22.57
C LEU A 147 29.38 -9.30 22.08
N ALA A 148 30.53 -8.67 21.95
CA ALA A 148 31.80 -9.35 21.58
C ALA A 148 32.98 -8.66 22.19
N SER A 149 34.10 -9.40 22.31
CA SER A 149 35.36 -8.87 22.80
C SER A 149 36.46 -9.06 21.76
N ILE A 150 37.22 -7.99 21.52
CA ILE A 150 38.42 -7.99 20.69
C ILE A 150 39.66 -8.27 21.61
N ASP A 151 40.69 -8.91 21.07
CA ASP A 151 41.94 -9.17 21.76
C ASP A 151 42.58 -7.86 22.24
N ARG A 152 42.76 -7.74 23.53
CA ARG A 152 43.33 -6.60 24.24
C ARG A 152 44.58 -6.93 25.05
N SER A 153 45.24 -8.07 24.73
CA SER A 153 46.40 -8.53 25.47
C SER A 153 47.53 -7.50 25.48
N VAL A 154 47.84 -6.91 24.32
CA VAL A 154 48.89 -5.89 24.20
C VAL A 154 48.49 -4.61 24.94
N GLN A 155 47.28 -4.12 24.73
CA GLN A 155 46.78 -2.91 25.37
C GLN A 155 46.69 -3.03 26.91
N ASN A 156 46.37 -4.22 27.41
CA ASN A 156 46.40 -4.50 28.83
C ASN A 156 47.82 -4.40 29.40
N GLN A 157 48.87 -4.88 28.70
CA GLN A 157 50.24 -4.73 29.12
C GLN A 157 50.67 -3.26 29.08
N GLN A 158 50.27 -2.48 28.08
CA GLN A 158 50.54 -1.07 28.02
C GLN A 158 49.90 -0.30 29.20
N ALA A 159 48.63 -0.62 29.52
CA ALA A 159 47.94 -0.03 30.67
C ALA A 159 48.62 -0.40 32.01
N ARG A 160 49.13 -1.64 32.14
CA ARG A 160 49.92 -2.08 33.34
C ARG A 160 51.23 -1.32 33.45
N ALA A 161 51.97 -1.14 32.35
CA ALA A 161 53.20 -0.36 32.32
C ALA A 161 52.95 1.10 32.73
N GLN A 162 51.90 1.71 32.20
CA GLN A 162 51.51 3.09 32.55
C GLN A 162 51.04 3.18 34.01
N ALA A 163 50.36 2.15 34.55
CA ALA A 163 50.01 2.09 35.97
C ALA A 163 51.23 2.06 36.88
N ALA A 164 52.30 1.32 36.50
CA ALA A 164 53.57 1.36 37.20
C ALA A 164 54.22 2.75 37.15
N GLN A 165 54.15 3.46 36.02
CA GLN A 165 54.64 4.84 35.87
C GLN A 165 53.89 5.81 36.80
N VAL A 166 52.60 5.63 37.04
CA VAL A 166 51.83 6.39 38.03
C VAL A 166 52.39 6.15 39.45
N GLN A 167 52.80 4.92 39.79
CA GLN A 167 53.36 4.61 41.10
C GLN A 167 54.74 5.30 41.30
N VAL A 168 55.60 5.32 40.26
CA VAL A 168 56.87 6.05 40.29
C VAL A 168 56.63 7.55 40.55
N ALA A 169 55.73 8.15 39.76
CA ALA A 169 55.42 9.56 39.92
C ALA A 169 54.82 9.91 41.31
N ARG A 170 54.05 8.97 41.91
CA ARG A 170 53.52 9.12 43.27
C ARG A 170 54.64 9.07 44.33
N ALA A 171 55.60 8.13 44.19
CA ALA A 171 56.72 8.05 45.08
C ALA A 171 57.61 9.33 45.04
N ASP A 172 57.83 9.86 43.83
CA ASP A 172 58.55 11.13 43.67
C ASP A 172 57.83 12.32 44.33
N ALA A 173 56.50 12.36 44.19
CA ALA A 173 55.68 13.42 44.81
C ALA A 173 55.63 13.30 46.32
N GLU A 174 55.62 12.09 46.86
CA GLU A 174 55.73 11.81 48.31
C GLU A 174 57.09 12.22 48.86
N LEU A 175 58.17 11.86 48.14
CA LEU A 175 59.53 12.31 48.51
C LEU A 175 59.64 13.81 48.54
N ALA A 176 59.12 14.49 47.50
CA ALA A 176 59.13 15.97 47.43
C ALA A 176 58.27 16.59 48.54
N GLN A 177 57.15 16.00 48.90
CA GLN A 177 56.33 16.42 50.03
C GLN A 177 57.08 16.29 51.36
N ASN A 178 57.66 15.11 51.61
CA ASN A 178 58.41 14.84 52.83
C ASN A 178 59.62 15.77 52.98
N ASN A 179 60.30 16.15 51.87
CA ASN A 179 61.38 17.13 51.89
C ASN A 179 60.87 18.53 52.25
N LEU A 180 59.75 18.96 51.70
CA LEU A 180 59.13 20.24 52.04
C LEU A 180 58.70 20.27 53.53
N ASP A 181 58.03 19.23 54.01
CA ASP A 181 57.56 19.13 55.40
C ASP A 181 58.73 19.25 56.41
N ARG A 182 59.86 18.59 56.11
CA ARG A 182 61.05 18.74 56.89
C ARG A 182 61.62 20.16 56.86
N ALA A 183 61.66 20.81 55.70
CA ALA A 183 62.11 22.17 55.54
C ALA A 183 61.22 23.19 56.28
N LEU A 184 59.92 22.97 56.27
CA LEU A 184 58.96 23.81 57.00
C LEU A 184 59.17 23.75 58.52
N GLN A 185 59.52 22.58 59.09
CA GLN A 185 59.84 22.45 60.50
C GLN A 185 61.16 23.13 60.88
N LEU A 186 62.13 23.21 59.95
CA LEU A 186 63.44 23.81 60.16
C LEU A 186 63.49 25.33 59.95
N VAL A 187 62.62 25.86 59.05
CA VAL A 187 62.55 27.34 58.80
C VAL A 187 62.07 28.13 60.03
N GLU A 188 61.11 27.51 60.78
CA GLU A 188 60.65 28.12 62.05
C GLU A 188 61.76 28.25 63.09
N ARG A 189 62.78 27.44 62.99
CA ARG A 189 63.95 27.47 63.85
C ARG A 189 65.13 28.24 63.25
N GLY A 190 64.99 28.83 62.09
CA GLY A 190 66.04 29.66 61.46
C GLY A 190 67.15 28.87 60.74
N PHE A 191 67.00 27.50 60.57
CA PHE A 191 68.00 26.64 59.94
C PHE A 191 67.89 26.59 58.42
N VAL A 192 66.82 26.99 57.85
CA VAL A 192 66.52 26.91 56.38
C VAL A 192 65.99 28.27 55.92
N SER A 193 66.37 28.78 54.73
CA SER A 193 65.88 30.03 54.18
C SER A 193 64.45 29.90 53.61
N THR A 194 63.70 31.00 53.62
CA THR A 194 62.37 31.08 52.99
C THR A 194 62.44 30.76 51.47
N ALA A 195 63.51 31.17 50.80
CA ALA A 195 63.78 30.88 49.40
C ALA A 195 63.95 29.37 49.12
N ASP A 196 64.50 28.62 50.06
CA ASP A 196 64.61 27.13 49.97
C ASP A 196 63.24 26.49 50.14
N VAL A 197 62.40 27.02 51.05
CA VAL A 197 61.01 26.54 51.20
C VAL A 197 60.20 26.78 49.92
N ASP A 198 60.34 27.97 49.33
CA ASP A 198 59.65 28.30 48.08
C ASP A 198 60.11 27.37 46.94
N ARG A 199 61.42 27.07 46.84
CA ARG A 199 61.96 26.12 45.85
C ARG A 199 61.44 24.72 46.08
N LEU A 200 61.36 24.23 47.30
CA LEU A 200 60.84 22.89 47.64
C LEU A 200 59.32 22.84 47.41
N THR A 201 58.62 23.91 47.68
CA THR A 201 57.18 24.05 47.35
C THR A 201 56.96 23.90 45.84
N ALA A 202 57.71 24.66 45.01
CA ALA A 202 57.66 24.52 43.58
C ALA A 202 58.02 23.12 43.08
N THR A 203 59.01 22.45 43.71
CA THR A 203 59.42 21.09 43.40
C THR A 203 58.28 20.07 43.69
N ARG A 204 57.65 20.21 44.86
CA ARG A 204 56.52 19.39 45.26
C ARG A 204 55.33 19.59 44.31
N ASP A 205 55.03 20.85 43.93
CA ASP A 205 53.94 21.16 43.03
C ASP A 205 54.21 20.58 41.62
N ALA A 206 55.45 20.69 41.15
CA ALA A 206 55.86 20.03 39.89
C ALA A 206 55.73 18.53 39.93
N ALA A 207 56.13 17.89 41.06
CA ALA A 207 56.00 16.44 41.24
C ALA A 207 54.52 15.99 41.26
N ARG A 208 53.64 16.75 41.95
CA ARG A 208 52.18 16.50 41.94
C ARG A 208 51.58 16.65 40.54
N ALA A 209 52.01 17.67 39.78
CA ALA A 209 51.58 17.85 38.41
C ALA A 209 51.96 16.63 37.53
N ARG A 210 53.18 16.02 37.74
CA ARG A 210 53.58 14.79 37.03
C ARG A 210 52.69 13.62 37.36
N VAL A 211 52.24 13.46 38.60
CA VAL A 211 51.25 12.43 38.99
C VAL A 211 49.98 12.60 38.18
N ASN A 212 49.44 13.83 38.07
CA ASN A 212 48.23 14.08 37.33
C ASN A 212 48.38 13.77 35.83
N VAL A 213 49.51 14.09 35.22
CA VAL A 213 49.85 13.71 33.84
C VAL A 213 49.89 12.20 33.66
N ALA A 214 50.59 11.50 34.52
CA ALA A 214 50.69 10.00 34.44
C ALA A 214 49.32 9.33 34.64
N GLN A 215 48.48 9.88 35.55
CA GLN A 215 47.11 9.38 35.74
C GLN A 215 46.22 9.63 34.51
N ALA A 216 46.30 10.82 33.87
CA ALA A 216 45.56 11.12 32.66
C ALA A 216 45.95 10.14 31.51
N GLN A 217 47.24 9.87 31.35
CA GLN A 217 47.72 8.89 30.35
C GLN A 217 47.19 7.47 30.61
N LEU A 218 47.18 7.05 31.89
CA LEU A 218 46.60 5.76 32.27
C LEU A 218 45.09 5.70 31.98
N ALA A 219 44.37 6.78 32.27
CA ALA A 219 42.94 6.86 31.98
C ALA A 219 42.67 6.75 30.47
N GLU A 220 43.43 7.44 29.63
CA GLU A 220 43.35 7.31 28.18
C GLU A 220 43.53 5.86 27.70
N LEU A 221 44.57 5.16 28.18
CA LEU A 221 44.78 3.76 27.80
C LEU A 221 43.64 2.85 28.27
N ARG A 222 43.06 3.10 29.44
CA ARG A 222 41.91 2.34 29.94
C ARG A 222 40.67 2.55 29.06
N GLU A 223 40.40 3.78 28.62
CA GLU A 223 39.29 4.09 27.72
C GLU A 223 39.49 3.45 26.35
N ARG A 224 40.71 3.44 25.81
CA ARG A 224 41.04 2.70 24.59
C ARG A 224 40.77 1.20 24.74
N ASN A 225 41.16 0.60 25.86
CA ASN A 225 40.88 -0.81 26.15
C ASN A 225 39.41 -1.10 26.30
N ALA A 226 38.60 -0.21 26.88
CA ALA A 226 37.18 -0.36 27.04
C ALA A 226 36.48 -0.45 25.68
N ARG A 227 36.93 0.34 24.69
CA ARG A 227 36.38 0.34 23.32
C ARG A 227 36.63 -0.94 22.55
N LEU A 228 37.53 -1.85 23.03
CA LEU A 228 37.73 -3.18 22.45
C LEU A 228 36.62 -4.17 22.84
N ASN A 229 35.73 -3.80 23.73
CA ASN A 229 34.48 -4.49 23.94
C ASN A 229 33.40 -3.82 23.03
N ILE A 230 32.79 -4.60 22.17
CA ILE A 230 31.63 -4.18 21.42
C ILE A 230 30.43 -4.32 22.34
N ILE A 231 29.78 -3.21 22.67
CA ILE A 231 28.66 -3.17 23.63
C ILE A 231 27.38 -2.74 22.94
N ALA A 232 26.23 -3.20 23.44
CA ALA A 232 24.93 -2.79 22.98
C ALA A 232 24.64 -1.34 23.39
N PRO A 233 24.37 -0.40 22.46
CA PRO A 233 24.08 1.00 22.81
C PRO A 233 22.70 1.17 23.44
N ALA A 234 21.77 0.25 23.18
CA ALA A 234 20.42 0.22 23.73
C ALA A 234 19.95 -1.21 23.91
N SER A 235 18.95 -1.41 24.77
CA SER A 235 18.27 -2.71 24.90
C SER A 235 17.47 -3.01 23.65
N GLY A 236 17.45 -4.27 23.19
CA GLY A 236 16.73 -4.66 21.98
C GLY A 236 17.01 -6.11 21.57
N LEU A 237 16.48 -6.46 20.41
CA LEU A 237 16.63 -7.77 19.78
C LEU A 237 17.79 -7.72 18.77
N VAL A 238 18.72 -8.67 18.84
CA VAL A 238 19.80 -8.82 17.85
C VAL A 238 19.21 -9.36 16.55
N LEU A 239 19.24 -8.56 15.48
CA LEU A 239 18.76 -8.96 14.16
C LEU A 239 19.83 -9.64 13.33
N GLU A 240 21.05 -9.11 13.36
CA GLU A 240 22.17 -9.60 12.58
C GLU A 240 23.42 -9.69 13.42
N ARG A 241 24.23 -10.70 13.13
CA ARG A 241 25.57 -10.90 13.68
C ARG A 241 26.51 -11.17 12.51
N ASN A 242 27.38 -10.20 12.22
CA ASN A 242 28.27 -10.22 11.05
C ASN A 242 29.73 -10.43 11.41
N ILE A 243 29.99 -10.92 12.65
CA ILE A 243 31.33 -11.23 13.12
C ILE A 243 31.40 -12.61 13.83
N GLU A 244 32.54 -13.28 13.69
CA GLU A 244 32.78 -14.60 14.25
C GLU A 244 33.98 -14.60 15.19
N PRO A 245 34.02 -15.50 16.21
CA PRO A 245 35.21 -15.73 17.01
C PRO A 245 36.40 -16.15 16.14
N GLY A 246 37.57 -15.55 16.38
CA GLY A 246 38.78 -15.79 15.59
C GLY A 246 38.95 -14.89 14.37
N GLN A 247 37.87 -14.22 13.91
CA GLN A 247 37.91 -13.27 12.79
C GLN A 247 38.73 -12.04 13.18
N THR A 248 39.49 -11.49 12.22
CA THR A 248 40.10 -10.17 12.37
C THR A 248 39.17 -9.11 11.85
N VAL A 249 38.85 -8.13 12.69
CA VAL A 249 38.02 -6.98 12.38
C VAL A 249 38.84 -5.70 12.37
N SER A 250 38.57 -4.80 11.46
CA SER A 250 39.24 -3.49 11.37
C SER A 250 38.37 -2.38 11.94
N ALA A 251 39.00 -1.28 12.30
CA ALA A 251 38.30 -0.04 12.59
C ALA A 251 37.48 0.38 11.35
N GLY A 252 36.21 0.69 11.56
CA GLY A 252 35.32 1.11 10.45
C GLY A 252 34.37 0.02 9.94
N ILE A 253 34.37 -1.20 10.47
CA ILE A 253 33.24 -2.10 10.28
C ILE A 253 32.01 -1.45 10.91
N ALA A 254 31.13 -0.91 10.06
CA ALA A 254 29.95 -0.15 10.50
C ALA A 254 28.88 -1.01 11.15
N SER A 255 28.85 -2.32 10.87
CA SER A 255 27.79 -3.22 11.30
C SER A 255 28.34 -4.60 11.67
N ALA A 256 28.92 -4.71 12.86
CA ALA A 256 29.25 -6.01 13.45
C ALA A 256 27.99 -6.70 13.96
N PHE A 257 27.04 -5.93 14.48
CA PHE A 257 25.70 -6.36 14.88
C PHE A 257 24.67 -5.34 14.42
N VAL A 258 23.42 -5.79 14.20
CA VAL A 258 22.26 -4.93 14.03
C VAL A 258 21.26 -5.25 15.14
N ILE A 259 20.84 -4.25 15.90
CA ILE A 259 19.92 -4.40 17.03
C ILE A 259 18.64 -3.63 16.73
N ALA A 260 17.48 -4.28 16.83
CA ALA A 260 16.19 -3.61 16.86
C ALA A 260 15.99 -3.03 18.26
N GLN A 261 16.07 -1.70 18.39
CA GLN A 261 15.87 -1.01 19.66
C GLN A 261 14.49 -1.31 20.23
N GLY A 262 14.41 -1.76 21.47
CA GLY A 262 13.16 -2.13 22.14
C GLY A 262 12.41 -3.30 21.49
N GLY A 263 12.95 -3.91 20.42
CA GLY A 263 12.24 -4.91 19.62
C GLY A 263 11.10 -4.30 18.79
N GLU A 264 10.99 -2.97 18.67
CA GLU A 264 9.93 -2.32 17.89
C GLU A 264 10.07 -2.65 16.41
N MET A 265 8.99 -3.15 15.83
CA MET A 265 8.88 -3.47 14.40
C MET A 265 8.00 -2.45 13.69
N GLU A 266 8.13 -2.39 12.39
CA GLU A 266 7.24 -1.62 11.52
C GLU A 266 7.04 -2.35 10.20
N LEU A 267 5.89 -2.12 9.58
CA LEU A 267 5.70 -2.40 8.16
C LEU A 267 5.91 -1.09 7.39
N ARG A 268 6.75 -1.14 6.39
CA ARG A 268 6.91 -0.07 5.38
C ARG A 268 6.01 -0.39 4.21
N ALA A 269 4.76 0.05 4.32
CA ALA A 269 3.73 -0.20 3.31
C ALA A 269 3.86 0.81 2.18
N GLN A 270 3.88 0.33 0.94
CA GLN A 270 3.90 1.16 -0.25
C GLN A 270 2.48 1.37 -0.75
N ALA A 271 2.07 2.60 -0.88
CA ALA A 271 0.77 3.00 -1.37
C ALA A 271 0.88 4.08 -2.45
N GLY A 272 -0.07 4.10 -3.38
CA GLY A 272 -0.13 5.13 -4.42
C GLY A 272 -0.39 6.51 -3.84
N GLU A 273 0.02 7.56 -4.54
CA GLU A 273 -0.11 8.95 -4.10
C GLU A 273 -1.55 9.33 -3.74
N SER A 274 -2.53 8.88 -4.54
CA SER A 274 -3.96 9.11 -4.30
C SER A 274 -4.47 8.47 -3.00
N ASP A 275 -3.91 7.33 -2.61
CA ASP A 275 -4.30 6.62 -1.40
C ASP A 275 -3.60 7.22 -0.17
N LEU A 276 -2.34 7.64 -0.32
CA LEU A 276 -1.61 8.32 0.75
C LEU A 276 -2.29 9.61 1.22
N GLN A 277 -2.92 10.36 0.30
CA GLN A 277 -3.68 11.57 0.64
C GLN A 277 -4.89 11.29 1.55
N LYS A 278 -5.41 10.06 1.52
CA LYS A 278 -6.53 9.64 2.37
C LYS A 278 -6.09 9.10 3.73
N LEU A 279 -4.78 8.85 3.90
CA LEU A 279 -4.21 8.31 5.12
C LEU A 279 -3.81 9.42 6.09
N SER A 280 -3.86 9.10 7.37
CA SER A 280 -3.43 9.98 8.46
C SER A 280 -2.68 9.18 9.53
N VAL A 281 -1.80 9.85 10.26
CA VAL A 281 -1.11 9.26 11.41
C VAL A 281 -2.14 8.89 12.48
N GLY A 282 -1.96 7.72 13.11
CA GLY A 282 -2.88 7.17 14.11
C GLY A 282 -3.95 6.22 13.55
N VAL A 283 -4.09 6.13 12.22
CA VAL A 283 -5.06 5.22 11.60
C VAL A 283 -4.69 3.76 11.88
N PRO A 284 -5.64 2.93 12.33
CA PRO A 284 -5.41 1.52 12.58
C PRO A 284 -5.22 0.74 11.26
N ALA A 285 -4.36 -0.26 11.33
CA ALA A 285 -4.03 -1.13 10.22
C ALA A 285 -3.88 -2.58 10.67
N GLU A 286 -4.27 -3.50 9.82
CA GLU A 286 -4.16 -4.95 10.03
C GLU A 286 -3.12 -5.50 9.06
N VAL A 287 -2.04 -6.08 9.62
CA VAL A 287 -0.88 -6.57 8.87
C VAL A 287 -0.87 -8.09 8.88
N THR A 288 -0.79 -8.70 7.70
CA THR A 288 -0.72 -10.15 7.54
C THR A 288 0.57 -10.50 6.78
N PRO A 289 1.55 -11.15 7.44
CA PRO A 289 2.77 -11.61 6.78
C PRO A 289 2.48 -12.65 5.70
N VAL A 290 3.24 -12.61 4.63
CA VAL A 290 3.10 -13.60 3.54
C VAL A 290 3.39 -15.01 4.07
N GLY A 291 2.46 -15.94 3.79
CA GLY A 291 2.55 -17.33 4.25
C GLY A 291 2.08 -17.55 5.68
N SER A 292 1.54 -16.54 6.36
CA SER A 292 0.87 -16.66 7.67
C SER A 292 -0.62 -16.40 7.54
N SER A 293 -1.41 -17.07 8.37
CA SER A 293 -2.82 -16.76 8.60
C SER A 293 -3.05 -15.79 9.78
N GLU A 294 -1.98 -15.49 10.51
CA GLU A 294 -2.05 -14.56 11.66
C GLU A 294 -2.03 -13.12 11.19
N THR A 295 -2.91 -12.33 11.76
CA THR A 295 -3.02 -10.89 11.50
C THR A 295 -2.57 -10.11 12.73
N TYR A 296 -1.70 -9.15 12.54
CA TYR A 296 -1.15 -8.29 13.58
C TYR A 296 -1.72 -6.89 13.47
N SER A 297 -2.26 -6.38 14.57
CA SER A 297 -2.77 -5.02 14.63
C SER A 297 -1.65 -4.01 14.81
N GLY A 298 -1.67 -2.95 14.02
CA GLY A 298 -0.76 -1.82 14.11
C GLY A 298 -1.48 -0.51 13.87
N GLN A 299 -0.71 0.57 13.85
CA GLN A 299 -1.21 1.90 13.49
C GLN A 299 -0.17 2.66 12.68
N ILE A 300 -0.62 3.53 11.78
CA ILE A 300 0.28 4.42 11.04
C ILE A 300 0.90 5.39 12.05
N TRP A 301 2.23 5.37 12.17
CA TRP A 301 2.96 6.29 13.03
C TRP A 301 3.66 7.40 12.23
N GLN A 302 3.88 7.15 10.93
CA GLN A 302 4.50 8.11 10.02
C GLN A 302 4.09 7.83 8.58
N ILE A 303 3.87 8.87 7.80
CA ILE A 303 3.79 8.85 6.35
C ILE A 303 5.03 9.58 5.85
N GLU A 304 5.82 8.93 5.00
CA GLU A 304 7.03 9.55 4.46
C GLU A 304 6.65 10.73 3.54
N PRO A 305 7.35 11.87 3.66
CA PRO A 305 7.00 13.07 2.88
C PRO A 305 7.43 12.97 1.41
N THR A 306 8.18 11.94 1.05
CA THR A 306 8.70 11.72 -0.30
C THR A 306 7.93 10.61 -1.00
N VAL A 307 7.66 10.82 -2.29
CA VAL A 307 7.11 9.84 -3.21
C VAL A 307 8.19 9.50 -4.24
N ASP A 308 8.37 8.23 -4.50
CA ASP A 308 9.28 7.77 -5.55
C ASP A 308 8.74 8.17 -6.92
N ALA A 309 9.54 8.89 -7.69
CA ALA A 309 9.13 9.49 -8.96
C ALA A 309 8.89 8.45 -10.07
N GLN A 310 9.50 7.27 -9.98
CA GLN A 310 9.36 6.22 -10.99
C GLN A 310 8.14 5.36 -10.73
N SER A 311 7.96 4.90 -9.49
CA SER A 311 6.82 4.06 -9.11
C SER A 311 5.56 4.86 -8.76
N ARG A 312 5.68 6.17 -8.46
CA ARG A 312 4.63 7.05 -7.93
C ARG A 312 4.02 6.51 -6.64
N GLN A 313 4.82 5.82 -5.86
CA GLN A 313 4.42 5.28 -4.57
C GLN A 313 5.16 6.01 -3.45
N GLY A 314 4.49 6.19 -2.35
CA GLY A 314 5.09 6.64 -1.11
C GLY A 314 4.94 5.60 -0.02
N THR A 315 5.61 5.81 1.10
CA THR A 315 5.67 4.84 2.19
C THR A 315 4.83 5.30 3.38
N ALA A 316 3.86 4.48 3.77
CA ALA A 316 3.20 4.59 5.06
C ALA A 316 3.87 3.61 6.05
N ARG A 317 4.35 4.13 7.19
CA ARG A 317 5.06 3.33 8.19
C ARG A 317 4.09 2.96 9.31
N ILE A 318 3.87 1.67 9.50
CA ILE A 318 2.90 1.12 10.44
C ILE A 318 3.67 0.49 11.61
N ALA A 319 3.49 1.03 12.81
CA ALA A 319 4.11 0.52 14.01
C ALA A 319 3.48 -0.80 14.41
N LEU A 320 4.33 -1.78 14.72
CA LEU A 320 3.96 -3.12 15.15
C LEU A 320 4.68 -3.46 16.45
N LYS A 321 4.03 -4.18 17.34
CA LYS A 321 4.70 -4.80 18.48
C LYS A 321 5.51 -6.01 17.98
N TYR A 322 6.61 -6.30 18.67
CA TYR A 322 7.36 -7.51 18.35
C TYR A 322 6.53 -8.76 18.66
N GLU A 323 6.42 -9.60 17.64
CA GLU A 323 5.91 -10.96 17.74
C GLU A 323 6.83 -11.89 16.94
N PRO A 324 7.00 -13.15 17.35
CA PRO A 324 7.93 -14.08 16.67
C PRO A 324 7.62 -14.33 15.19
N GLY A 325 6.36 -14.12 14.78
CA GLY A 325 5.92 -14.22 13.39
C GLY A 325 6.34 -13.04 12.52
N LEU A 326 6.69 -11.89 13.12
CA LEU A 326 7.13 -10.69 12.41
C LEU A 326 8.63 -10.73 12.17
N ARG A 327 9.05 -11.21 11.01
CA ARG A 327 10.47 -11.32 10.65
C ARG A 327 10.91 -10.12 9.82
N PRO A 328 11.86 -9.30 10.29
CA PRO A 328 12.46 -8.23 9.50
C PRO A 328 12.99 -8.75 8.16
N GLY A 329 12.74 -8.03 7.08
CA GLY A 329 13.03 -8.45 5.70
C GLY A 329 11.90 -9.23 5.02
N GLY A 330 10.91 -9.72 5.79
CA GLY A 330 9.73 -10.39 5.23
C GLY A 330 8.73 -9.43 4.60
N PHE A 331 7.93 -9.93 3.65
CA PHE A 331 6.83 -9.19 3.05
C PHE A 331 5.54 -9.42 3.82
N ALA A 332 4.69 -8.40 3.84
CA ALA A 332 3.36 -8.49 4.41
C ALA A 332 2.36 -7.65 3.59
N SER A 333 1.11 -8.10 3.57
CA SER A 333 -0.02 -7.30 3.14
C SER A 333 -0.58 -6.52 4.32
N VAL A 334 -1.20 -5.38 4.04
CA VAL A 334 -1.83 -4.56 5.06
C VAL A 334 -3.17 -4.02 4.56
N THR A 335 -4.16 -4.07 5.42
CA THR A 335 -5.46 -3.41 5.26
C THR A 335 -5.52 -2.23 6.22
N ILE A 336 -5.59 -1.03 5.68
CA ILE A 336 -5.60 0.22 6.43
C ILE A 336 -7.02 0.79 6.36
N ARG A 337 -7.60 1.20 7.48
CA ARG A 337 -8.93 1.82 7.53
C ARG A 337 -8.80 3.30 7.15
N SER A 338 -9.31 3.68 5.96
CA SER A 338 -9.14 5.04 5.40
C SER A 338 -10.24 6.03 5.77
N GLY A 339 -11.03 5.73 6.79
CA GLY A 339 -12.12 6.57 7.25
C GLY A 339 -13.50 5.95 7.01
N THR A 340 -14.54 6.64 7.44
CA THR A 340 -15.93 6.24 7.27
C THR A 340 -16.65 7.28 6.42
N THR A 341 -17.35 6.82 5.39
CA THR A 341 -18.22 7.67 4.58
C THR A 341 -19.66 7.21 4.73
N VAL A 342 -20.57 8.15 4.97
CA VAL A 342 -22.00 7.87 4.96
C VAL A 342 -22.53 8.08 3.57
N ALA A 343 -22.98 7.01 2.92
CA ALA A 343 -23.50 7.07 1.56
C ALA A 343 -24.67 6.08 1.39
N PRO A 344 -25.59 6.34 0.45
CA PRO A 344 -26.61 5.37 0.06
C PRO A 344 -25.96 4.11 -0.51
N LEU A 345 -26.42 2.93 -0.06
CA LEU A 345 -25.99 1.62 -0.55
C LEU A 345 -27.07 1.03 -1.46
N LEU A 346 -26.72 0.76 -2.71
CA LEU A 346 -27.61 0.16 -3.69
C LEU A 346 -27.20 -1.27 -4.00
N PRO A 347 -28.17 -2.19 -4.17
CA PRO A 347 -27.91 -3.48 -4.79
C PRO A 347 -27.31 -3.29 -6.20
N GLU A 348 -26.40 -4.15 -6.58
CA GLU A 348 -25.74 -4.10 -7.89
C GLU A 348 -26.75 -4.07 -9.05
N SER A 349 -27.88 -4.80 -8.89
CA SER A 349 -28.98 -4.84 -9.88
C SER A 349 -29.71 -3.52 -10.09
N ALA A 350 -29.54 -2.53 -9.22
CA ALA A 350 -30.15 -1.20 -9.35
C ALA A 350 -29.28 -0.21 -10.12
N VAL A 351 -28.00 -0.52 -10.30
CA VAL A 351 -27.02 0.36 -10.94
C VAL A 351 -26.87 -0.06 -12.40
N LEU A 352 -27.12 0.87 -13.30
CA LEU A 352 -27.05 0.69 -14.75
C LEU A 352 -25.96 1.59 -15.33
N ALA A 353 -25.36 1.15 -16.43
CA ALA A 353 -24.35 1.93 -17.15
C ALA A 353 -24.65 1.97 -18.65
N ASP A 354 -24.40 3.10 -19.26
CA ASP A 354 -24.45 3.32 -20.71
C ASP A 354 -23.26 4.18 -21.17
N ASP A 355 -23.23 4.57 -22.43
CA ASP A 355 -22.20 5.43 -23.02
C ASP A 355 -22.07 6.81 -22.36
N ASN A 356 -23.11 7.25 -21.62
CA ASN A 356 -23.15 8.51 -20.89
C ASN A 356 -22.79 8.39 -19.40
N GLY A 357 -22.43 7.19 -18.94
CA GLY A 357 -22.01 6.92 -17.57
C GLY A 357 -22.98 6.08 -16.76
N THR A 358 -22.79 6.07 -15.45
CA THR A 358 -23.56 5.27 -14.51
C THR A 358 -24.84 6.01 -14.08
N TYR A 359 -25.95 5.30 -14.01
CA TYR A 359 -27.24 5.87 -13.65
C TYR A 359 -28.13 4.88 -12.92
N VAL A 360 -29.18 5.39 -12.31
CA VAL A 360 -30.28 4.61 -11.72
C VAL A 360 -31.61 5.12 -12.23
N TYR A 361 -32.62 4.29 -12.16
CA TYR A 361 -34.01 4.72 -12.30
C TYR A 361 -34.62 4.99 -10.94
N ILE A 362 -35.16 6.20 -10.79
CA ILE A 362 -35.93 6.60 -9.62
C ILE A 362 -37.41 6.69 -10.00
N VAL A 363 -38.30 6.40 -9.05
CA VAL A 363 -39.75 6.52 -9.23
C VAL A 363 -40.23 7.72 -8.44
N ASP A 364 -40.79 8.68 -9.14
CA ASP A 364 -41.32 9.89 -8.53
C ASP A 364 -42.66 9.67 -7.80
N LYS A 365 -43.23 10.73 -7.21
CA LYS A 365 -44.52 10.65 -6.48
C LYS A 365 -45.70 10.35 -7.40
N ALA A 366 -45.56 10.58 -8.69
CA ALA A 366 -46.57 10.29 -9.73
C ALA A 366 -46.45 8.87 -10.28
N ASN A 367 -45.55 8.05 -9.72
CA ASN A 367 -45.18 6.71 -10.18
C ASN A 367 -44.62 6.70 -11.60
N THR A 368 -43.84 7.72 -11.95
CA THR A 368 -43.18 7.85 -13.25
C THR A 368 -41.68 7.58 -13.06
N VAL A 369 -41.12 6.81 -13.97
CA VAL A 369 -39.68 6.48 -13.98
C VAL A 369 -38.86 7.64 -14.51
N GLN A 370 -37.83 8.04 -13.75
CA GLN A 370 -36.87 9.07 -14.16
C GLN A 370 -35.47 8.52 -14.12
N ARG A 371 -34.68 8.77 -15.16
CA ARG A 371 -33.25 8.46 -15.19
C ARG A 371 -32.49 9.50 -14.36
N ARG A 372 -31.71 9.03 -13.41
CA ARG A 372 -30.84 9.85 -12.56
C ARG A 372 -29.40 9.43 -12.71
N PRO A 373 -28.50 10.29 -13.24
CA PRO A 373 -27.08 10.01 -13.24
C PRO A 373 -26.55 9.97 -11.82
N ILE A 374 -25.62 9.06 -11.56
CA ILE A 374 -25.00 8.88 -10.25
C ILE A 374 -23.50 8.70 -10.39
N GLU A 375 -22.76 9.04 -9.33
CA GLU A 375 -21.39 8.63 -9.18
C GLU A 375 -21.31 7.47 -8.19
N THR A 376 -20.67 6.37 -8.62
CA THR A 376 -20.48 5.18 -7.79
C THR A 376 -19.13 5.23 -7.11
N GLY A 377 -19.12 4.86 -5.82
CA GLY A 377 -17.92 4.73 -5.02
C GLY A 377 -17.52 3.26 -4.82
N MET A 378 -17.24 2.90 -3.57
CA MET A 378 -16.78 1.56 -3.22
C MET A 378 -17.87 0.49 -3.38
N VAL A 379 -17.49 -0.65 -3.95
CA VAL A 379 -18.32 -1.85 -3.98
C VAL A 379 -18.08 -2.65 -2.71
N THR A 380 -19.16 -2.96 -1.99
CA THR A 380 -19.14 -3.73 -0.75
C THR A 380 -19.98 -5.00 -0.90
N PRO A 381 -19.84 -5.99 -0.02
CA PRO A 381 -20.71 -7.17 -0.02
C PRO A 381 -22.20 -6.83 0.16
N ASN A 382 -22.51 -5.65 0.71
CA ASN A 382 -23.88 -5.18 0.96
C ASN A 382 -24.43 -4.29 -0.17
N GLY A 383 -23.63 -3.99 -1.21
CA GLY A 383 -24.00 -3.20 -2.36
C GLY A 383 -22.97 -2.17 -2.78
N ILE A 384 -23.32 -1.38 -3.78
CA ILE A 384 -22.51 -0.31 -4.35
C ILE A 384 -22.86 1.00 -3.62
N ALA A 385 -21.83 1.68 -3.12
CA ALA A 385 -21.97 3.00 -2.53
C ALA A 385 -22.20 4.05 -3.63
N VAL A 386 -23.11 4.97 -3.41
CA VAL A 386 -23.32 6.12 -4.28
C VAL A 386 -22.75 7.36 -3.62
N THR A 387 -21.73 7.96 -4.23
CA THR A 387 -21.05 9.13 -3.68
C THR A 387 -21.70 10.45 -4.08
N ASP A 388 -22.39 10.49 -5.21
CA ASP A 388 -23.15 11.66 -5.67
C ASP A 388 -24.37 11.25 -6.51
N GLY A 389 -25.38 12.12 -6.54
CA GLY A 389 -26.60 11.96 -7.32
C GLY A 389 -27.82 11.45 -6.55
N LEU A 390 -27.67 10.94 -5.30
CA LEU A 390 -28.75 10.45 -4.45
C LEU A 390 -28.67 10.99 -3.04
N THR A 391 -29.85 11.18 -2.41
CA THR A 391 -29.96 11.58 -1.00
C THR A 391 -30.25 10.38 -0.07
N GLY A 392 -30.70 9.25 -0.63
CA GLY A 392 -31.02 8.02 0.11
C GLY A 392 -32.50 7.81 0.39
N ASP A 393 -33.34 8.83 0.16
CA ASP A 393 -34.81 8.76 0.40
C ASP A 393 -35.60 8.41 -0.87
N GLU A 394 -34.91 8.35 -2.01
CA GLU A 394 -35.53 8.07 -3.29
C GLU A 394 -35.97 6.60 -3.41
N ARG A 395 -37.06 6.38 -4.13
CA ARG A 395 -37.50 5.03 -4.53
C ARG A 395 -36.75 4.62 -5.79
N ILE A 396 -35.81 3.69 -5.63
CA ILE A 396 -34.92 3.25 -6.69
C ILE A 396 -35.36 1.90 -7.22
N VAL A 397 -35.40 1.75 -8.53
CA VAL A 397 -35.76 0.50 -9.22
C VAL A 397 -34.64 -0.51 -9.06
N VAL A 398 -34.96 -1.70 -8.55
CA VAL A 398 -34.00 -2.79 -8.31
C VAL A 398 -34.04 -3.86 -9.39
N SER A 399 -35.22 -4.06 -10.00
CA SER A 399 -35.39 -5.07 -11.06
C SER A 399 -36.11 -4.45 -12.26
N ALA A 400 -35.85 -5.03 -13.44
CA ALA A 400 -36.42 -4.58 -14.72
C ALA A 400 -35.94 -3.21 -15.25
N GLY A 401 -34.91 -2.58 -14.60
CA GLY A 401 -34.41 -1.27 -15.05
C GLY A 401 -33.95 -1.23 -16.52
N GLY A 402 -33.39 -2.34 -17.03
CA GLY A 402 -32.97 -2.42 -18.44
C GLY A 402 -34.12 -2.42 -19.50
N PHE A 403 -35.36 -2.58 -19.06
CA PHE A 403 -36.54 -2.62 -19.94
C PHE A 403 -37.45 -1.40 -19.82
N LEU A 404 -37.14 -0.49 -18.90
CA LEU A 404 -37.95 0.70 -18.63
C LEU A 404 -37.48 1.91 -19.47
N ASN A 405 -38.43 2.72 -19.91
CA ASN A 405 -38.13 3.96 -20.56
C ASN A 405 -38.34 5.15 -19.62
N PRO A 406 -37.53 6.21 -19.71
CA PRO A 406 -37.75 7.42 -18.97
C PRO A 406 -39.15 8.02 -19.31
N GLY A 407 -39.91 8.36 -18.26
CA GLY A 407 -41.28 8.88 -18.41
C GLY A 407 -42.39 7.80 -18.38
N GLU A 408 -42.05 6.53 -18.30
CA GLU A 408 -43.01 5.42 -18.23
C GLU A 408 -43.68 5.35 -16.86
N ARG A 409 -44.99 5.09 -16.84
CA ARG A 409 -45.75 4.85 -15.61
C ARG A 409 -45.58 3.43 -15.15
N VAL A 410 -45.33 3.24 -13.85
CA VAL A 410 -45.05 1.97 -13.24
C VAL A 410 -45.83 1.78 -11.95
N ASN A 411 -46.01 0.52 -11.53
CA ASN A 411 -46.61 0.19 -10.24
C ASN A 411 -45.49 -0.28 -9.26
N PRO A 412 -45.01 0.61 -8.38
CA PRO A 412 -43.87 0.30 -7.52
C PRO A 412 -44.27 -0.57 -6.32
N VAL A 413 -43.66 -1.73 -6.20
CA VAL A 413 -43.72 -2.60 -5.02
C VAL A 413 -42.45 -2.41 -4.20
N VAL A 414 -42.63 -1.93 -2.98
CA VAL A 414 -41.48 -1.71 -2.10
C VAL A 414 -40.98 -3.03 -1.53
N ARG A 415 -39.73 -3.38 -1.83
CA ARG A 415 -39.07 -4.53 -1.22
C ARG A 415 -38.79 -4.22 0.25
N LYS A 416 -39.46 -4.95 1.16
CA LYS A 416 -39.07 -4.92 2.58
C LYS A 416 -37.67 -5.53 2.74
N LYS A 417 -36.82 -4.79 3.50
CA LYS A 417 -35.44 -5.21 3.83
C LYS A 417 -35.43 -6.55 4.56
#